data_8dffb67f69cd3080d526e70bab065e0a
#
_entry.id   8dffb67f69cd3080d526e70bab065e0a
#
_cell.length_a   1.000
_cell.length_b   1.000
_cell.length_c   1.000
_cell.angle_alpha   90.00
_cell.angle_beta   90.00
_cell.angle_gamma   90.00
#
_symmetry.space_group_name_H-M   'P 1'
#
loop_
_entity.id
_entity.type
_entity.pdbx_description
1 polymer ?
#
loop_
_entity_poly.entity_id
_entity_poly.type
_entity_poly.pdbx_seq_one_letter_code
_entity_poly.pdbx_strand_id
1 'polypeptide(L)'
;MSSAPDYFENHRHKLRFPWTLYHRPIVSALGAALGKSPGADVLNVGSGPFFELDEVDTRERRITVCDVDPRAIELAKELHDGKLAGADVVEPGAPLPYPEARFDLVVSMDVVEHLPDPAPWLRELFRVTKPGGMLFLTTPNYASRGLVTIERTALELVARMQGFSRKELHPSKLTPASLRSLLEASGWERIELDLLAFGWVLAGWGRKAR
;
A
#
# COMPACT_ATOMS: atom_id res chain seq x y z
N MET A 1 -13.38 -29.94 -2.49
CA MET A 1 -12.48 -28.81 -2.73
C MET A 1 -13.00 -27.68 -1.85
N SER A 2 -12.37 -27.47 -0.68
CA SER A 2 -12.72 -26.38 0.23
C SER A 2 -12.26 -25.09 -0.44
N SER A 3 -13.20 -24.22 -0.82
CA SER A 3 -12.89 -22.86 -1.26
C SER A 3 -12.18 -22.17 -0.09
N ALA A 4 -10.95 -21.72 -0.29
CA ALA A 4 -10.33 -20.79 0.63
C ALA A 4 -11.33 -19.66 0.88
N PRO A 5 -11.51 -19.20 2.14
CA PRO A 5 -12.38 -18.06 2.44
C PRO A 5 -11.95 -16.92 1.54
N ASP A 6 -12.93 -16.28 0.89
CA ASP A 6 -12.66 -15.24 -0.10
C ASP A 6 -11.85 -14.13 0.57
N TYR A 7 -10.57 -14.03 0.17
CA TYR A 7 -9.61 -13.06 0.74
C TYR A 7 -10.18 -11.64 0.74
N PHE A 8 -11.00 -11.32 -0.27
CA PHE A 8 -11.61 -10.01 -0.43
C PHE A 8 -12.87 -9.79 0.42
N GLU A 9 -13.66 -10.83 0.74
CA GLU A 9 -14.79 -10.68 1.69
C GLU A 9 -14.29 -10.25 3.07
N ASN A 10 -13.17 -10.81 3.53
CA ASN A 10 -12.54 -10.40 4.78
C ASN A 10 -12.05 -8.94 4.75
N HIS A 11 -11.73 -8.39 3.60
CA HIS A 11 -11.27 -7.00 3.46
C HIS A 11 -12.40 -5.97 3.60
N ARG A 12 -13.63 -6.31 3.21
CA ARG A 12 -14.81 -5.45 3.44
C ARG A 12 -15.08 -5.19 4.92
N HIS A 13 -14.61 -6.07 5.82
CA HIS A 13 -14.76 -5.89 7.27
C HIS A 13 -13.71 -4.98 7.88
N LYS A 14 -12.64 -4.61 7.16
CA LYS A 14 -11.57 -3.73 7.67
C LYS A 14 -12.10 -2.35 8.11
N LEU A 15 -13.16 -1.86 7.48
CA LEU A 15 -13.79 -0.57 7.82
C LEU A 15 -14.88 -0.70 8.90
N ARG A 16 -15.06 -1.88 9.54
CA ARG A 16 -16.00 -2.08 10.65
C ARG A 16 -15.26 -2.23 11.98
N PHE A 17 -15.93 -1.86 13.08
CA PHE A 17 -15.39 -2.07 14.43
C PHE A 17 -15.12 -3.56 14.70
N PRO A 18 -13.99 -3.97 15.31
CA PRO A 18 -12.93 -3.10 15.89
C PRO A 18 -11.82 -2.70 14.89
N TRP A 19 -11.82 -3.19 13.66
CA TRP A 19 -10.78 -2.98 12.66
C TRP A 19 -10.66 -1.54 12.18
N THR A 20 -11.74 -0.74 12.31
CA THR A 20 -11.72 0.70 12.03
C THR A 20 -10.66 1.46 12.82
N LEU A 21 -10.36 1.04 14.06
CA LEU A 21 -9.32 1.69 14.88
C LEU A 21 -7.92 1.56 14.25
N TYR A 22 -7.70 0.51 13.49
CA TYR A 22 -6.45 0.27 12.76
C TYR A 22 -6.47 0.95 11.38
N HIS A 23 -7.56 0.82 10.62
CA HIS A 23 -7.62 1.26 9.23
C HIS A 23 -7.95 2.75 9.05
N ARG A 24 -8.75 3.34 9.93
CA ARG A 24 -9.12 4.76 9.82
C ARG A 24 -7.93 5.73 9.79
N PRO A 25 -6.88 5.57 10.61
CA PRO A 25 -5.67 6.39 10.50
C PRO A 25 -4.97 6.25 9.14
N ILE A 26 -4.97 5.05 8.53
CA ILE A 26 -4.38 4.79 7.21
C ILE A 26 -5.18 5.52 6.12
N VAL A 27 -6.50 5.40 6.14
CA VAL A 27 -7.41 6.10 5.21
C VAL A 27 -7.27 7.61 5.33
N SER A 28 -7.17 8.13 6.58
CA SER A 28 -6.94 9.56 6.81
C SER A 28 -5.59 10.02 6.24
N ALA A 29 -4.54 9.22 6.39
CA ALA A 29 -3.22 9.52 5.82
C ALA A 29 -3.21 9.46 4.30
N LEU A 30 -3.95 8.52 3.68
CA LEU A 30 -4.16 8.47 2.24
C LEU A 30 -4.88 9.74 1.75
N GLY A 31 -5.95 10.16 2.43
CA GLY A 31 -6.65 11.41 2.11
C GLY A 31 -5.73 12.63 2.20
N ALA A 32 -4.86 12.69 3.21
CA ALA A 32 -3.85 13.74 3.34
C ALA A 32 -2.82 13.69 2.20
N ALA A 33 -2.40 12.50 1.77
CA ALA A 33 -1.48 12.33 0.64
C ALA A 33 -2.11 12.82 -0.67
N LEU A 34 -3.37 12.46 -0.92
CA LEU A 34 -4.13 12.98 -2.06
C LEU A 34 -4.23 14.51 -2.03
N GLY A 35 -4.54 15.10 -0.87
CA GLY A 35 -4.61 16.55 -0.71
C GLY A 35 -3.27 17.27 -0.92
N LYS A 36 -2.15 16.64 -0.61
CA LYS A 36 -0.79 17.17 -0.80
C LYS A 36 -0.22 16.93 -2.20
N SER A 37 -0.86 16.11 -3.03
CA SER A 37 -0.38 15.76 -4.38
C SER A 37 -0.30 17.01 -5.26
N PRO A 38 0.82 17.20 -5.97
CA PRO A 38 1.04 18.38 -6.81
C PRO A 38 0.20 18.39 -8.09
N GLY A 39 -0.43 17.27 -8.44
CA GLY A 39 -1.21 17.12 -9.67
C GLY A 39 -2.28 16.04 -9.56
N ALA A 40 -2.96 15.79 -10.68
CA ALA A 40 -4.16 14.95 -10.72
C ALA A 40 -3.91 13.46 -10.96
N ASP A 41 -2.80 13.08 -11.58
CA ASP A 41 -2.52 11.68 -11.94
C ASP A 41 -2.03 10.88 -10.74
N VAL A 42 -2.81 9.92 -10.29
CA VAL A 42 -2.49 9.08 -9.13
C VAL A 42 -2.43 7.62 -9.58
N LEU A 43 -1.40 6.90 -9.14
CA LEU A 43 -1.28 5.45 -9.27
C LEU A 43 -1.33 4.80 -7.88
N ASN A 44 -2.21 3.83 -7.69
CA ASN A 44 -2.18 2.95 -6.52
C ASN A 44 -1.68 1.56 -6.94
N VAL A 45 -0.53 1.14 -6.41
CA VAL A 45 0.18 -0.09 -6.79
C VAL A 45 0.06 -1.12 -5.68
N GLY A 46 -0.37 -2.34 -6.03
CA GLY A 46 -0.79 -3.35 -5.07
C GLY A 46 -2.08 -2.94 -4.37
N SER A 47 -3.00 -2.40 -5.17
CA SER A 47 -4.20 -1.72 -4.65
C SER A 47 -5.21 -2.67 -4.01
N GLY A 48 -5.14 -3.97 -4.31
CA GLY A 48 -6.28 -4.83 -4.08
C GLY A 48 -7.52 -4.26 -4.79
N PRO A 49 -8.72 -4.50 -4.25
CA PRO A 49 -9.97 -3.91 -4.76
C PRO A 49 -10.13 -2.41 -4.46
N PHE A 50 -9.21 -1.82 -3.70
CA PHE A 50 -9.18 -0.41 -3.30
C PHE A 50 -10.47 0.06 -2.59
N PHE A 51 -10.90 -0.66 -1.58
CA PHE A 51 -12.09 -0.31 -0.79
C PHE A 51 -12.02 1.08 -0.16
N GLU A 52 -10.83 1.61 0.07
CA GLU A 52 -10.57 2.93 0.65
C GLU A 52 -10.94 4.09 -0.29
N LEU A 53 -11.15 3.82 -1.59
CA LEU A 53 -11.44 4.86 -2.58
C LEU A 53 -12.69 5.67 -2.25
N ASP A 54 -13.73 5.02 -1.72
CA ASP A 54 -14.99 5.67 -1.36
C ASP A 54 -14.91 6.48 -0.05
N GLU A 55 -13.86 6.29 0.73
CA GLU A 55 -13.63 6.97 2.01
C GLU A 55 -12.75 8.22 1.89
N VAL A 56 -12.22 8.51 0.70
CA VAL A 56 -11.32 9.64 0.44
C VAL A 56 -11.84 10.56 -0.66
N ASP A 57 -11.48 11.84 -0.58
CA ASP A 57 -11.84 12.79 -1.64
C ASP A 57 -10.92 12.61 -2.87
N THR A 58 -11.51 12.10 -3.93
CA THR A 58 -10.83 11.86 -5.21
C THR A 58 -11.27 12.82 -6.32
N ARG A 59 -12.05 13.84 -5.98
CA ARG A 59 -12.47 14.86 -6.96
C ARG A 59 -11.23 15.47 -7.61
N GLU A 60 -11.30 15.68 -8.92
CA GLU A 60 -10.21 16.21 -9.75
C GLU A 60 -8.98 15.28 -9.83
N ARG A 61 -9.08 14.03 -9.39
CA ARG A 61 -8.01 13.03 -9.48
C ARG A 61 -8.33 11.99 -10.56
N ARG A 62 -7.32 11.61 -11.32
CA ARG A 62 -7.35 10.47 -12.25
C ARG A 62 -6.66 9.31 -11.58
N ILE A 63 -7.46 8.42 -11.01
CA ILE A 63 -6.95 7.30 -10.23
C ILE A 63 -6.74 6.10 -11.15
N THR A 64 -5.51 5.64 -11.25
CA THR A 64 -5.16 4.36 -11.86
C THR A 64 -4.81 3.38 -10.75
N VAL A 65 -5.31 2.15 -10.82
CA VAL A 65 -4.99 1.08 -9.88
C VAL A 65 -4.27 -0.05 -10.60
N CYS A 66 -3.35 -0.75 -9.93
CA CYS A 66 -2.81 -1.99 -10.45
C CYS A 66 -2.51 -2.97 -9.32
N ASP A 67 -2.67 -4.26 -9.62
CA ASP A 67 -2.40 -5.36 -8.72
C ASP A 67 -1.94 -6.59 -9.50
N VAL A 68 -1.27 -7.52 -8.83
CA VAL A 68 -0.86 -8.81 -9.40
C VAL A 68 -2.01 -9.82 -9.43
N ASP A 69 -3.06 -9.63 -8.60
CA ASP A 69 -4.22 -10.50 -8.57
C ASP A 69 -5.31 -9.98 -9.52
N PRO A 70 -5.60 -10.70 -10.62
CA PRO A 70 -6.63 -10.29 -11.58
C PRO A 70 -8.03 -10.17 -10.95
N ARG A 71 -8.32 -10.95 -9.90
CA ARG A 71 -9.60 -10.88 -9.18
C ARG A 71 -9.76 -9.56 -8.43
N ALA A 72 -8.65 -9.03 -7.88
CA ALA A 72 -8.64 -7.72 -7.23
C ALA A 72 -8.98 -6.60 -8.22
N ILE A 73 -8.40 -6.66 -9.41
CA ILE A 73 -8.62 -5.66 -10.47
C ILE A 73 -10.04 -5.77 -11.03
N GLU A 74 -10.54 -6.98 -11.20
CA GLU A 74 -11.93 -7.20 -11.65
C GLU A 74 -12.93 -6.60 -10.64
N LEU A 75 -12.73 -6.90 -9.36
CA LEU A 75 -13.56 -6.34 -8.29
C LEU A 75 -13.40 -4.81 -8.15
N ALA A 76 -12.20 -4.26 -8.34
CA ALA A 76 -11.99 -2.81 -8.35
C ALA A 76 -12.79 -2.13 -9.47
N LYS A 77 -12.81 -2.71 -10.67
CA LYS A 77 -13.61 -2.22 -11.81
C LYS A 77 -15.12 -2.25 -11.51
N GLU A 78 -15.59 -3.33 -10.90
CA GLU A 78 -17.01 -3.46 -10.51
C GLU A 78 -17.42 -2.46 -9.42
N LEU A 79 -16.60 -2.30 -8.38
CA LEU A 79 -16.91 -1.42 -7.24
C LEU A 79 -16.82 0.06 -7.60
N HIS A 80 -15.91 0.42 -8.51
CA HIS A 80 -15.56 1.80 -8.81
C HIS A 80 -15.81 2.16 -10.27
N ASP A 81 -16.89 1.61 -10.86
CA ASP A 81 -17.28 1.88 -12.24
C ASP A 81 -17.35 3.39 -12.51
N GLY A 82 -16.68 3.83 -13.58
CA GLY A 82 -16.60 5.24 -13.97
C GLY A 82 -15.73 6.14 -13.06
N LYS A 83 -15.18 5.65 -11.95
CA LYS A 83 -14.32 6.44 -11.05
C LYS A 83 -12.82 6.23 -11.32
N LEU A 84 -12.43 5.12 -11.94
CA LEU A 84 -11.05 4.79 -12.24
C LEU A 84 -10.65 5.26 -13.64
N ALA A 85 -9.48 5.90 -13.77
CA ALA A 85 -8.87 6.25 -15.05
C ALA A 85 -8.18 5.04 -15.72
N GLY A 86 -7.83 4.01 -14.94
CA GLY A 86 -7.25 2.77 -15.40
C GLY A 86 -7.24 1.72 -14.29
N ALA A 87 -7.27 0.44 -14.68
CA ALA A 87 -7.19 -0.68 -13.75
C ALA A 87 -6.52 -1.87 -14.46
N ASP A 88 -5.26 -2.15 -14.07
CA ASP A 88 -4.36 -3.02 -14.82
C ASP A 88 -3.86 -4.19 -13.95
N VAL A 89 -3.85 -5.39 -14.51
CA VAL A 89 -3.15 -6.52 -13.91
C VAL A 89 -1.68 -6.43 -14.29
N VAL A 90 -0.78 -6.55 -13.29
CA VAL A 90 0.66 -6.46 -13.50
C VAL A 90 1.35 -7.76 -13.10
N GLU A 91 2.50 -8.04 -13.71
CA GLU A 91 3.27 -9.25 -13.39
C GLU A 91 4.18 -9.02 -12.18
N PRO A 92 4.24 -9.96 -11.21
CA PRO A 92 5.14 -9.86 -10.07
C PRO A 92 6.61 -9.73 -10.51
N GLY A 93 7.29 -8.69 -10.01
CA GLY A 93 8.72 -8.48 -10.29
C GLY A 93 9.04 -7.90 -11.67
N ALA A 94 8.07 -7.77 -12.56
CA ALA A 94 8.26 -7.07 -13.83
C ALA A 94 8.15 -5.54 -13.66
N PRO A 95 8.75 -4.76 -14.59
CA PRO A 95 8.50 -3.33 -14.65
C PRO A 95 7.00 -3.02 -14.82
N LEU A 96 6.53 -1.96 -14.18
CA LEU A 96 5.15 -1.50 -14.34
C LEU A 96 4.89 -1.07 -15.80
N PRO A 97 3.70 -1.36 -16.38
CA PRO A 97 3.38 -1.06 -17.76
C PRO A 97 3.10 0.43 -18.02
N TYR A 98 3.77 1.29 -17.29
CA TYR A 98 3.61 2.74 -17.37
C TYR A 98 4.93 3.40 -17.78
N PRO A 99 4.87 4.48 -18.57
CA PRO A 99 6.07 5.23 -18.92
C PRO A 99 6.71 5.88 -17.69
N GLU A 100 7.96 6.26 -17.82
CA GLU A 100 8.65 7.09 -16.83
C GLU A 100 7.94 8.42 -16.64
N ALA A 101 7.97 8.95 -15.42
CA ALA A 101 7.44 10.28 -15.09
C ALA A 101 5.94 10.48 -15.47
N ARG A 102 5.10 9.48 -15.20
CA ARG A 102 3.67 9.49 -15.57
C ARG A 102 2.76 10.04 -14.48
N PHE A 103 3.06 9.79 -13.20
CA PHE A 103 2.16 10.04 -12.09
C PHE A 103 2.65 11.14 -11.16
N ASP A 104 1.73 11.97 -10.68
CA ASP A 104 2.01 13.04 -9.72
C ASP A 104 2.12 12.49 -8.28
N LEU A 105 1.34 11.44 -7.99
CA LEU A 105 1.37 10.69 -6.74
C LEU A 105 1.36 9.19 -7.03
N VAL A 106 2.26 8.47 -6.41
CA VAL A 106 2.24 7.01 -6.36
C VAL A 106 1.93 6.57 -4.93
N VAL A 107 0.93 5.70 -4.79
CA VAL A 107 0.47 5.11 -3.54
C VAL A 107 0.81 3.63 -3.55
N SER A 108 1.31 3.09 -2.43
CA SER A 108 1.55 1.66 -2.26
C SER A 108 1.32 1.29 -0.79
N MET A 109 0.17 0.73 -0.47
CA MET A 109 -0.21 0.44 0.92
C MET A 109 -0.10 -1.05 1.22
N ASP A 110 0.66 -1.38 2.27
CA ASP A 110 0.85 -2.74 2.78
C ASP A 110 1.31 -3.73 1.68
N VAL A 111 2.32 -3.33 0.89
CA VAL A 111 2.92 -4.10 -0.21
C VAL A 111 4.40 -4.39 0.05
N VAL A 112 5.16 -3.38 0.47
CA VAL A 112 6.62 -3.43 0.55
C VAL A 112 7.14 -4.52 1.48
N GLU A 113 6.39 -4.89 2.51
CA GLU A 113 6.72 -5.98 3.45
C GLU A 113 6.65 -7.38 2.83
N HIS A 114 5.87 -7.53 1.76
CA HIS A 114 5.72 -8.81 1.05
C HIS A 114 6.86 -9.08 0.07
N LEU A 115 7.73 -8.11 -0.18
CA LEU A 115 8.84 -8.22 -1.12
C LEU A 115 10.10 -8.69 -0.38
N PRO A 116 10.77 -9.76 -0.84
CA PRO A 116 12.05 -10.20 -0.25
C PRO A 116 13.16 -9.13 -0.40
N ASP A 117 13.19 -8.42 -1.53
CA ASP A 117 14.03 -7.25 -1.77
C ASP A 117 13.15 -6.08 -2.23
N PRO A 118 12.84 -5.11 -1.36
CA PRO A 118 12.01 -3.97 -1.72
C PRO A 118 12.71 -2.88 -2.55
N ALA A 119 14.04 -2.89 -2.66
CA ALA A 119 14.77 -1.83 -3.32
C ALA A 119 14.47 -1.70 -4.83
N PRO A 120 14.40 -2.79 -5.64
CA PRO A 120 13.97 -2.68 -7.03
C PRO A 120 12.55 -2.11 -7.17
N TRP A 121 11.64 -2.51 -6.30
CA TRP A 121 10.27 -2.01 -6.27
C TRP A 121 10.21 -0.50 -6.02
N LEU A 122 10.90 -0.03 -4.99
CA LEU A 122 10.92 1.41 -4.67
C LEU A 122 11.55 2.25 -5.79
N ARG A 123 12.55 1.70 -6.52
CA ARG A 123 13.11 2.35 -7.71
C ARG A 123 12.11 2.38 -8.87
N GLU A 124 11.29 1.35 -9.01
CA GLU A 124 10.26 1.30 -10.06
C GLU A 124 9.14 2.31 -9.77
N LEU A 125 8.70 2.43 -8.49
CA LEU A 125 7.78 3.50 -8.08
C LEU A 125 8.38 4.88 -8.35
N PHE A 126 9.69 5.06 -8.08
CA PHE A 126 10.39 6.29 -8.40
C PHE A 126 10.44 6.58 -9.91
N ARG A 127 10.66 5.56 -10.74
CA ARG A 127 10.69 5.71 -12.21
C ARG A 127 9.38 6.28 -12.73
N VAL A 128 8.24 5.71 -12.33
CA VAL A 128 6.93 6.12 -12.84
C VAL A 128 6.42 7.43 -12.24
N THR A 129 7.04 7.92 -11.16
CA THR A 129 6.70 9.21 -10.54
C THR A 129 7.33 10.36 -11.32
N LYS A 130 6.56 11.44 -11.57
CA LYS A 130 7.06 12.67 -12.20
C LYS A 130 8.12 13.37 -11.34
N PRO A 131 9.05 14.15 -11.96
CA PRO A 131 9.85 15.11 -11.20
C PRO A 131 8.94 16.05 -10.38
N GLY A 132 9.28 16.24 -9.10
CA GLY A 132 8.43 16.96 -8.14
C GLY A 132 7.23 16.19 -7.60
N GLY A 133 6.96 14.99 -8.13
CA GLY A 133 5.90 14.11 -7.66
C GLY A 133 6.21 13.46 -6.32
N MET A 134 5.25 12.72 -5.79
CA MET A 134 5.28 12.15 -4.44
C MET A 134 5.06 10.64 -4.44
N LEU A 135 5.66 10.00 -3.44
CA LEU A 135 5.31 8.66 -2.97
C LEU A 135 4.54 8.78 -1.65
N PHE A 136 3.52 7.96 -1.48
CA PHE A 136 2.92 7.61 -0.19
C PHE A 136 2.88 6.09 -0.06
N LEU A 137 3.40 5.55 1.04
CA LEU A 137 3.30 4.12 1.31
C LEU A 137 2.98 3.84 2.78
N THR A 138 2.41 2.67 3.04
CA THR A 138 2.26 2.12 4.39
C THR A 138 2.86 0.73 4.49
N THR A 139 3.26 0.36 5.72
CA THR A 139 3.77 -0.97 6.05
C THR A 139 3.68 -1.21 7.56
N PRO A 140 3.59 -2.46 8.04
CA PRO A 140 3.67 -2.77 9.46
C PRO A 140 4.99 -2.29 10.08
N ASN A 141 4.90 -1.71 11.28
CA ASN A 141 6.06 -1.22 12.03
C ASN A 141 6.70 -2.33 12.88
N TYR A 142 7.74 -2.96 12.41
CA TYR A 142 8.45 -4.01 13.15
C TYR A 142 9.36 -3.51 14.28
N ALA A 143 9.48 -2.20 14.49
CA ALA A 143 10.03 -1.64 15.72
C ALA A 143 9.00 -1.62 16.87
N SER A 144 7.70 -1.78 16.58
CA SER A 144 6.64 -1.80 17.59
C SER A 144 6.62 -3.14 18.33
N ARG A 145 6.98 -3.13 19.61
CA ARG A 145 6.92 -4.33 20.47
C ARG A 145 5.50 -4.89 20.57
N GLY A 146 4.49 -4.03 20.61
CA GLY A 146 3.07 -4.40 20.68
C GLY A 146 2.64 -5.17 19.43
N LEU A 147 2.94 -4.65 18.23
CA LEU A 147 2.66 -5.34 16.98
C LEU A 147 3.35 -6.70 16.91
N VAL A 148 4.67 -6.73 17.17
CA VAL A 148 5.47 -7.97 17.11
C VAL A 148 4.95 -9.03 18.10
N THR A 149 4.51 -8.62 19.29
CA THR A 149 3.93 -9.54 20.26
C THR A 149 2.61 -10.13 19.76
N ILE A 150 1.69 -9.29 19.27
CA ILE A 150 0.39 -9.75 18.76
C ILE A 150 0.57 -10.63 17.52
N GLU A 151 1.46 -10.27 16.60
CA GLU A 151 1.75 -11.09 15.42
C GLU A 151 2.31 -12.48 15.79
N ARG A 152 3.22 -12.53 16.76
CA ARG A 152 3.85 -13.79 17.19
C ARG A 152 2.94 -14.69 18.04
N THR A 153 1.86 -14.15 18.57
CA THR A 153 0.94 -14.86 19.46
C THR A 153 -0.43 -15.05 18.81
N ALA A 154 -1.34 -14.11 19.02
CA ALA A 154 -2.73 -14.25 18.61
C ALA A 154 -2.90 -14.39 17.09
N LEU A 155 -2.22 -13.54 16.30
CA LEU A 155 -2.40 -13.56 14.84
C LEU A 155 -1.70 -14.76 14.19
N GLU A 156 -0.57 -15.22 14.72
CA GLU A 156 0.10 -16.44 14.23
C GLU A 156 -0.73 -17.68 14.56
N LEU A 157 -1.37 -17.73 15.74
CA LEU A 157 -2.28 -18.82 16.09
C LEU A 157 -3.46 -18.91 15.14
N VAL A 158 -4.10 -17.77 14.84
CA VAL A 158 -5.21 -17.71 13.89
C VAL A 158 -4.76 -18.10 12.48
N ALA A 159 -3.60 -17.62 12.03
CA ALA A 159 -3.05 -17.96 10.72
C ALA A 159 -2.78 -19.46 10.58
N ARG A 160 -2.20 -20.09 11.59
CA ARG A 160 -1.97 -21.56 11.61
C ARG A 160 -3.26 -22.36 11.58
N MET A 161 -4.30 -21.90 12.27
CA MET A 161 -5.64 -22.52 12.17
C MET A 161 -6.23 -22.40 10.76
N GLN A 162 -5.81 -21.43 9.97
CA GLN A 162 -6.19 -21.22 8.56
C GLN A 162 -5.21 -21.85 7.56
N GLY A 163 -4.17 -22.56 8.04
CA GLY A 163 -3.24 -23.33 7.21
C GLY A 163 -2.05 -22.55 6.63
N PHE A 164 -1.73 -21.36 7.16
CA PHE A 164 -0.56 -20.58 6.75
C PHE A 164 0.23 -20.03 7.95
N SER A 165 1.42 -19.46 7.71
CA SER A 165 2.24 -18.78 8.72
C SER A 165 2.46 -17.32 8.34
N ARG A 166 2.20 -16.40 9.27
CA ARG A 166 2.45 -14.96 9.07
C ARG A 166 3.93 -14.62 8.95
N LYS A 167 4.82 -15.47 9.45
CA LYS A 167 6.28 -15.28 9.32
C LYS A 167 6.73 -15.32 7.87
N GLU A 168 6.06 -16.11 7.04
CA GLU A 168 6.36 -16.30 5.62
C GLU A 168 5.73 -15.21 4.75
N LEU A 169 4.66 -14.57 5.25
CA LEU A 169 3.95 -13.52 4.52
C LEU A 169 4.73 -12.20 4.46
N HIS A 170 5.55 -11.89 5.49
CA HIS A 170 6.29 -10.63 5.57
C HIS A 170 7.80 -10.92 5.64
N PRO A 171 8.45 -11.19 4.50
CA PRO A 171 9.91 -11.38 4.46
C PRO A 171 10.68 -10.10 4.81
N SER A 172 10.16 -8.92 4.46
CA SER A 172 10.76 -7.63 4.80
C SER A 172 10.13 -7.03 6.05
N LYS A 173 10.88 -7.07 7.16
CA LYS A 173 10.46 -6.50 8.44
C LYS A 173 11.02 -5.10 8.62
N LEU A 174 10.22 -4.10 8.24
CA LEU A 174 10.65 -2.73 8.19
C LEU A 174 10.49 -2.01 9.53
N THR A 175 11.48 -1.19 9.84
CA THR A 175 11.50 -0.22 10.94
C THR A 175 11.56 1.19 10.38
N PRO A 176 11.30 2.26 11.17
CA PRO A 176 11.45 3.62 10.66
C PRO A 176 12.84 3.90 10.05
N ALA A 177 13.89 3.39 10.69
CA ALA A 177 15.26 3.59 10.20
C ALA A 177 15.52 2.85 8.88
N SER A 178 15.14 1.56 8.80
CA SER A 178 15.37 0.78 7.57
C SER A 178 14.51 1.26 6.40
N LEU A 179 13.27 1.66 6.65
CA LEU A 179 12.41 2.23 5.61
C LEU A 179 12.99 3.54 5.07
N ARG A 180 13.45 4.45 5.95
CA ARG A 180 14.11 5.69 5.53
C ARG A 180 15.31 5.41 4.65
N SER A 181 16.22 4.52 5.09
CA SER A 181 17.42 4.18 4.32
C SER A 181 17.10 3.58 2.96
N LEU A 182 16.05 2.72 2.87
CA LEU A 182 15.59 2.15 1.61
C LEU A 182 15.04 3.21 0.66
N LEU A 183 14.27 4.15 1.16
CA LEU A 183 13.73 5.26 0.37
C LEU A 183 14.85 6.15 -0.15
N GLU A 184 15.81 6.55 0.71
CA GLU A 184 16.97 7.35 0.33
C GLU A 184 17.81 6.62 -0.75
N ALA A 185 18.11 5.36 -0.55
CA ALA A 185 18.85 4.53 -1.51
C ALA A 185 18.10 4.32 -2.85
N SER A 186 16.79 4.53 -2.87
CA SER A 186 15.95 4.43 -4.07
C SER A 186 15.73 5.79 -4.76
N GLY A 187 16.39 6.87 -4.31
CA GLY A 187 16.36 8.19 -4.92
C GLY A 187 15.31 9.16 -4.35
N TRP A 188 14.52 8.73 -3.37
CA TRP A 188 13.53 9.58 -2.75
C TRP A 188 14.18 10.61 -1.80
N GLU A 189 13.67 11.84 -1.86
CA GLU A 189 14.11 12.96 -1.01
C GLU A 189 12.96 13.42 -0.10
N ARG A 190 13.27 14.32 0.84
CA ARG A 190 12.30 14.93 1.77
C ARG A 190 11.39 13.88 2.42
N ILE A 191 12.03 12.83 2.91
CA ILE A 191 11.33 11.68 3.48
C ILE A 191 10.75 12.06 4.84
N GLU A 192 9.43 11.94 4.95
CA GLU A 192 8.68 12.06 6.19
C GLU A 192 8.16 10.67 6.57
N LEU A 193 8.21 10.34 7.86
CA LEU A 193 7.69 9.08 8.39
C LEU A 193 6.80 9.37 9.58
N ASP A 194 5.58 8.81 9.56
CA ASP A 194 4.63 8.90 10.66
C ASP A 194 4.28 7.52 11.20
N LEU A 195 3.91 7.48 12.48
CA LEU A 195 3.41 6.29 13.14
C LEU A 195 1.89 6.38 13.26
N LEU A 196 1.20 5.46 12.61
CA LEU A 196 -0.25 5.35 12.61
C LEU A 196 -0.72 4.18 13.47
N ALA A 197 -2.03 4.14 13.78
CA ALA A 197 -2.68 3.02 14.45
C ALA A 197 -1.88 2.52 15.67
N PHE A 198 -1.75 3.35 16.70
CA PHE A 198 -1.02 3.04 17.94
C PHE A 198 0.49 2.77 17.75
N GLY A 199 1.07 3.24 16.64
CA GLY A 199 2.47 3.00 16.27
C GLY A 199 2.70 1.63 15.62
N TRP A 200 1.66 0.94 15.19
CA TRP A 200 1.74 -0.37 14.55
C TRP A 200 1.95 -0.30 13.05
N VAL A 201 1.65 0.85 12.44
CA VAL A 201 1.83 1.10 11.01
C VAL A 201 2.81 2.25 10.82
N LEU A 202 3.74 2.08 9.89
CA LEU A 202 4.57 3.13 9.34
C LEU A 202 3.87 3.70 8.11
N ALA A 203 3.69 5.01 8.07
CA ALA A 203 3.37 5.73 6.85
C ALA A 203 4.62 6.51 6.41
N GLY A 204 5.00 6.35 5.15
CA GLY A 204 6.17 7.01 4.56
C GLY A 204 5.76 7.89 3.37
N TRP A 205 6.29 9.10 3.34
CA TRP A 205 6.23 10.00 2.20
C TRP A 205 7.63 10.26 1.68
N GLY A 206 7.75 10.36 0.36
CA GLY A 206 8.96 10.78 -0.32
C GLY A 206 8.63 11.69 -1.49
N ARG A 207 9.56 12.55 -1.89
CA ARG A 207 9.45 13.35 -3.12
C ARG A 207 10.55 12.97 -4.10
N LYS A 208 10.20 12.96 -5.38
CA LYS A 208 11.18 12.93 -6.46
C LYS A 208 11.69 14.35 -6.70
N ALA A 209 13.00 14.55 -6.81
CA ALA A 209 13.59 15.84 -7.17
C ALA A 209 12.94 16.41 -8.46
N ARG A 210 12.95 17.75 -8.60
CA ARG A 210 12.49 18.44 -9.80
C ARG A 210 13.50 18.35 -10.92
#